data_32ec2b30b21ea04922e09a24a6e2ddbf
#
_entry.id   32ec2b30b21ea04922e09a24a6e2ddbf
#
_cell.length_a   1.000
_cell.length_b   1.000
_cell.length_c   1.000
_cell.angle_alpha   90.00
_cell.angle_beta   90.00
_cell.angle_gamma   90.00
#
_symmetry.space_group_name_H-M   'P 1'
#
loop_
_entity.id
_entity.type
_entity.pdbx_description
1 polymer ?
#
loop_
_entity_poly.entity_id
_entity_poly.type
_entity_poly.pdbx_seq_one_letter_code
_entity_poly.pdbx_strand_id
1 'polypeptide(L)'
;MNSLYRKRDFGEKINAVFQYIGLHFRSLLMALLYIVGPVAIATAIASSVTMTNVLQATADAQADPDNPYAGLMMMGRVFSPAYWLTLFFSILTNVAVVLTTNAHVHRTESGQSVAVADLWEDLRPLIGRMIGFTLLMSIITLVGCTLLLLPGLYIGVVLSTGFAITYFEKSSFGATWTRCFSLIRDNWWSTFGYLLVMLIIVVIIGLVFTLPSGLFGFMSAAKLLPGSGLPLWLIIANTIGLIGRALINSILYLAVAFQYGNLVEQSENVSLYSAINTIGTAPTKPRATDEGEF
;
A
#
# COMPACT_ATOMS: atom_id res chain seq x y z
N MET A 1 -19.19 15.36 2.55
CA MET A 1 -17.89 14.83 2.98
C MET A 1 -18.02 13.32 3.19
N ASN A 2 -17.19 12.52 2.52
CA ASN A 2 -17.15 11.08 2.78
C ASN A 2 -16.34 10.86 4.05
N SER A 3 -16.98 10.89 5.22
CA SER A 3 -16.32 10.59 6.48
C SER A 3 -15.68 9.21 6.44
N LEU A 4 -14.42 9.08 6.90
CA LEU A 4 -13.72 7.80 7.00
C LEU A 4 -14.54 6.82 7.88
N TYR A 5 -15.01 7.29 9.02
CA TYR A 5 -15.80 6.53 9.97
C TYR A 5 -17.29 6.56 9.60
N ARG A 6 -17.70 5.60 8.77
CA ARG A 6 -19.10 5.44 8.35
C ARG A 6 -19.36 3.96 8.03
N LYS A 7 -20.52 3.45 8.45
CA LYS A 7 -21.01 2.14 8.04
C LYS A 7 -21.32 2.18 6.53
N ARG A 8 -20.69 1.29 5.78
CA ARG A 8 -20.85 1.16 4.32
C ARG A 8 -21.10 -0.28 3.95
N ASP A 9 -21.94 -0.49 2.97
CA ASP A 9 -22.07 -1.79 2.32
C ASP A 9 -20.86 -2.08 1.41
N PHE A 10 -20.86 -3.24 0.76
CA PHE A 10 -19.74 -3.68 -0.07
C PHE A 10 -19.49 -2.75 -1.26
N GLY A 11 -20.54 -2.37 -2.00
CA GLY A 11 -20.45 -1.47 -3.17
C GLY A 11 -20.10 -0.04 -2.77
N GLU A 12 -20.68 0.44 -1.66
CA GLU A 12 -20.37 1.77 -1.12
C GLU A 12 -18.89 1.92 -0.73
N LYS A 13 -18.26 0.86 -0.19
CA LYS A 13 -16.83 0.89 0.15
C LYS A 13 -15.96 1.08 -1.09
N ILE A 14 -16.23 0.34 -2.16
CA ILE A 14 -15.52 0.46 -3.43
C ILE A 14 -15.73 1.87 -4.01
N ASN A 15 -16.98 2.32 -4.07
CA ASN A 15 -17.32 3.65 -4.59
C ASN A 15 -16.65 4.77 -3.79
N ALA A 16 -16.57 4.66 -2.46
CA ALA A 16 -15.92 5.64 -1.59
C ALA A 16 -14.43 5.81 -1.92
N VAL A 17 -13.69 4.73 -2.23
CA VAL A 17 -12.29 4.80 -2.64
C VAL A 17 -12.14 5.56 -3.94
N PHE A 18 -12.93 5.21 -4.97
CA PHE A 18 -12.83 5.88 -6.28
C PHE A 18 -13.34 7.33 -6.24
N GLN A 19 -14.37 7.60 -5.46
CA GLN A 19 -14.86 8.97 -5.24
C GLN A 19 -13.78 9.80 -4.53
N TYR A 20 -13.11 9.25 -3.51
CA TYR A 20 -12.01 9.93 -2.83
C TYR A 20 -10.87 10.26 -3.80
N ILE A 21 -10.47 9.29 -4.63
CA ILE A 21 -9.44 9.50 -5.65
C ILE A 21 -9.89 10.59 -6.64
N GLY A 22 -11.13 10.55 -7.14
CA GLY A 22 -11.63 11.55 -8.07
C GLY A 22 -11.62 12.97 -7.52
N LEU A 23 -11.99 13.13 -6.23
CA LEU A 23 -12.02 14.44 -5.56
C LEU A 23 -10.63 14.97 -5.22
N HIS A 24 -9.68 14.08 -4.88
CA HIS A 24 -8.36 14.45 -4.35
C HIS A 24 -7.21 13.99 -5.22
N PHE A 25 -7.48 13.65 -6.50
CA PHE A 25 -6.49 13.06 -7.41
C PHE A 25 -5.19 13.85 -7.46
N ARG A 26 -5.29 15.17 -7.70
CA ARG A 26 -4.11 16.02 -7.87
C ARG A 26 -3.26 16.13 -6.60
N SER A 27 -3.89 16.32 -5.45
CA SER A 27 -3.17 16.46 -4.17
C SER A 27 -2.53 15.14 -3.75
N LEU A 28 -3.26 14.01 -3.90
CA LEU A 28 -2.74 12.68 -3.60
C LEU A 28 -1.59 12.30 -4.54
N LEU A 29 -1.74 12.55 -5.84
CA LEU A 29 -0.70 12.27 -6.83
C LEU A 29 0.59 13.07 -6.53
N MET A 30 0.45 14.37 -6.23
CA MET A 30 1.61 15.20 -5.88
C MET A 30 2.29 14.72 -4.59
N ALA A 31 1.51 14.41 -3.56
CA ALA A 31 2.06 13.85 -2.31
C ALA A 31 2.85 12.56 -2.57
N LEU A 32 2.28 11.64 -3.35
CA LEU A 32 2.95 10.38 -3.70
C LEU A 32 4.20 10.62 -4.57
N LEU A 33 4.14 11.50 -5.57
CA LEU A 33 5.30 11.78 -6.42
C LEU A 33 6.46 12.39 -5.65
N TYR A 34 6.20 13.33 -4.75
CA TYR A 34 7.27 14.00 -3.99
C TYR A 34 7.83 13.14 -2.85
N ILE A 35 6.99 12.37 -2.16
CA ILE A 35 7.42 11.57 -1.00
C ILE A 35 7.89 10.17 -1.44
N VAL A 36 7.12 9.50 -2.28
CA VAL A 36 7.40 8.12 -2.70
C VAL A 36 8.35 8.08 -3.90
N GLY A 37 8.24 9.05 -4.82
CA GLY A 37 9.00 9.10 -6.07
C GLY A 37 10.51 8.90 -5.89
N PRO A 38 11.21 9.65 -5.03
CA PRO A 38 12.64 9.47 -4.82
C PRO A 38 13.03 8.06 -4.40
N VAL A 39 12.27 7.45 -3.48
CA VAL A 39 12.52 6.08 -3.01
C VAL A 39 12.20 5.05 -4.09
N ALA A 40 11.13 5.28 -4.86
CA ALA A 40 10.76 4.42 -6.00
C ALA A 40 11.82 4.45 -7.11
N ILE A 41 12.44 5.61 -7.38
CA ILE A 41 13.57 5.72 -8.31
C ILE A 41 14.78 4.91 -7.80
N ALA A 42 15.12 5.01 -6.51
CA ALA A 42 16.18 4.19 -5.92
C ALA A 42 15.88 2.70 -6.04
N THR A 43 14.62 2.30 -5.81
CA THR A 43 14.16 0.93 -6.04
C THR A 43 14.34 0.51 -7.50
N ALA A 44 14.01 1.37 -8.45
CA ALA A 44 14.11 1.10 -9.88
C ALA A 44 15.56 0.90 -10.32
N ILE A 45 16.47 1.73 -9.84
CA ILE A 45 17.92 1.59 -10.12
C ILE A 45 18.44 0.26 -9.59
N ALA A 46 18.19 -0.06 -8.31
CA ALA A 46 18.61 -1.32 -7.70
C ALA A 46 18.01 -2.55 -8.42
N SER A 47 16.74 -2.47 -8.78
CA SER A 47 16.01 -3.53 -9.49
C SER A 47 16.54 -3.74 -10.92
N SER A 48 16.97 -2.69 -11.60
CA SER A 48 17.57 -2.81 -12.94
C SER A 48 18.91 -3.56 -12.90
N VAL A 49 19.73 -3.32 -11.87
CA VAL A 49 20.97 -4.09 -11.65
C VAL A 49 20.65 -5.55 -11.33
N THR A 50 19.67 -5.79 -10.46
CA THR A 50 19.22 -7.16 -10.14
C THR A 50 18.73 -7.89 -11.38
N MET A 51 17.95 -7.23 -12.23
CA MET A 51 17.45 -7.79 -13.49
C MET A 51 18.59 -8.17 -14.43
N THR A 52 19.62 -7.33 -14.55
CA THR A 52 20.82 -7.63 -15.34
C THR A 52 21.54 -8.88 -14.82
N ASN A 53 21.70 -8.99 -13.49
CA ASN A 53 22.33 -10.14 -12.87
C ASN A 53 21.55 -11.44 -13.13
N VAL A 54 20.19 -11.38 -13.05
CA VAL A 54 19.32 -12.53 -13.35
C VAL A 54 19.45 -12.95 -14.83
N LEU A 55 19.42 -11.99 -15.77
CA LEU A 55 19.57 -12.29 -17.20
C LEU A 55 20.94 -12.92 -17.53
N GLN A 56 22.01 -12.39 -16.95
CA GLN A 56 23.34 -12.97 -17.11
C GLN A 56 23.42 -14.39 -16.52
N ALA A 57 22.86 -14.59 -15.33
CA ALA A 57 22.82 -15.91 -14.68
C ALA A 57 22.08 -16.95 -15.55
N THR A 58 20.97 -16.56 -16.17
CA THR A 58 20.20 -17.43 -17.06
C THR A 58 20.94 -17.71 -18.37
N ALA A 59 21.64 -16.72 -18.93
CA ALA A 59 22.43 -16.88 -20.13
C ALA A 59 23.62 -17.83 -19.91
N ASP A 60 24.34 -17.70 -18.79
CA ASP A 60 25.45 -18.56 -18.43
C ASP A 60 24.99 -20.03 -18.21
N ALA A 61 23.85 -20.22 -17.52
CA ALA A 61 23.27 -21.54 -17.30
C ALA A 61 22.82 -22.22 -18.62
N GLN A 62 22.45 -21.43 -19.63
CA GLN A 62 22.10 -21.96 -20.96
C GLN A 62 23.33 -22.22 -21.85
N ALA A 63 24.43 -21.50 -21.62
CA ALA A 63 25.66 -21.66 -22.39
C ALA A 63 26.41 -22.94 -22.01
N ASP A 64 26.32 -23.40 -20.76
CA ASP A 64 26.92 -24.62 -20.24
C ASP A 64 25.90 -25.44 -19.43
N PRO A 65 25.00 -26.18 -20.12
CA PRO A 65 23.93 -26.93 -19.44
C PRO A 65 24.43 -28.09 -18.59
N ASP A 66 25.61 -28.60 -18.89
CA ASP A 66 26.21 -29.78 -18.22
C ASP A 66 27.03 -29.36 -16.97
N ASN A 67 27.13 -28.08 -16.67
CA ASN A 67 27.87 -27.58 -15.53
C ASN A 67 27.16 -27.97 -14.20
N PRO A 68 27.75 -28.84 -13.36
CA PRO A 68 27.11 -29.28 -12.12
C PRO A 68 26.92 -28.14 -11.08
N TYR A 69 27.64 -27.04 -11.25
CA TYR A 69 27.57 -25.87 -10.36
C TYR A 69 26.70 -24.74 -10.92
N ALA A 70 26.08 -24.90 -12.11
CA ALA A 70 25.27 -23.83 -12.75
C ALA A 70 24.19 -23.29 -11.82
N GLY A 71 23.47 -24.15 -11.11
CA GLY A 71 22.45 -23.75 -10.16
C GLY A 71 22.99 -22.91 -8.98
N LEU A 72 24.15 -23.29 -8.43
CA LEU A 72 24.78 -22.56 -7.33
C LEU A 72 25.31 -21.20 -7.80
N MET A 73 25.92 -21.13 -8.97
CA MET A 73 26.38 -19.88 -9.58
C MET A 73 25.19 -18.95 -9.87
N MET A 74 24.09 -19.49 -10.39
CA MET A 74 22.85 -18.76 -10.62
C MET A 74 22.31 -18.17 -9.30
N MET A 75 22.24 -18.96 -8.23
CA MET A 75 21.83 -18.46 -6.91
C MET A 75 22.72 -17.32 -6.42
N GLY A 76 24.05 -17.45 -6.54
CA GLY A 76 25.00 -16.41 -6.12
C GLY A 76 24.80 -15.07 -6.88
N ARG A 77 24.44 -15.12 -8.16
CA ARG A 77 24.15 -13.91 -8.97
C ARG A 77 22.77 -13.33 -8.65
N VAL A 78 21.77 -14.18 -8.48
CA VAL A 78 20.40 -13.74 -8.12
C VAL A 78 20.41 -13.07 -6.75
N PHE A 79 21.02 -13.70 -5.73
CA PHE A 79 21.10 -13.15 -4.36
C PHE A 79 22.29 -12.19 -4.16
N SER A 80 22.67 -11.46 -5.21
CA SER A 80 23.71 -10.44 -5.18
C SER A 80 23.38 -9.28 -4.21
N PRO A 81 24.36 -8.44 -3.86
CA PRO A 81 24.10 -7.22 -3.08
C PRO A 81 23.01 -6.33 -3.67
N ALA A 82 22.86 -6.27 -5.01
CA ALA A 82 21.81 -5.52 -5.68
C ALA A 82 20.40 -6.04 -5.37
N TYR A 83 20.24 -7.35 -5.20
CA TYR A 83 18.97 -7.96 -4.78
C TYR A 83 18.57 -7.48 -3.37
N TRP A 84 19.49 -7.49 -2.42
CA TRP A 84 19.22 -7.03 -1.07
C TRP A 84 18.92 -5.52 -1.00
N LEU A 85 19.60 -4.72 -1.81
CA LEU A 85 19.27 -3.30 -1.97
C LEU A 85 17.89 -3.10 -2.59
N THR A 86 17.51 -3.92 -3.57
CA THR A 86 16.18 -3.90 -4.16
C THR A 86 15.11 -4.21 -3.12
N LEU A 87 15.31 -5.24 -2.31
CA LEU A 87 14.38 -5.56 -1.20
C LEU A 87 14.27 -4.42 -0.20
N PHE A 88 15.40 -3.86 0.22
CA PHE A 88 15.43 -2.76 1.17
C PHE A 88 14.66 -1.54 0.65
N PHE A 89 14.96 -1.06 -0.56
CA PHE A 89 14.25 0.07 -1.15
C PHE A 89 12.78 -0.25 -1.47
N SER A 90 12.45 -1.50 -1.82
CA SER A 90 11.05 -1.91 -2.02
C SER A 90 10.22 -1.82 -0.73
N ILE A 91 10.79 -2.22 0.40
CA ILE A 91 10.15 -2.07 1.72
C ILE A 91 9.95 -0.58 2.04
N LEU A 92 10.98 0.24 1.83
CA LEU A 92 10.87 1.69 2.05
C LEU A 92 9.82 2.34 1.14
N THR A 93 9.77 1.95 -0.14
CA THR A 93 8.75 2.43 -1.09
C THR A 93 7.36 2.05 -0.61
N ASN A 94 7.16 0.80 -0.19
CA ASN A 94 5.88 0.33 0.34
C ASN A 94 5.46 1.13 1.58
N VAL A 95 6.36 1.29 2.55
CA VAL A 95 6.12 2.09 3.77
C VAL A 95 5.79 3.54 3.42
N ALA A 96 6.50 4.14 2.48
CA ALA A 96 6.24 5.50 2.04
C ALA A 96 4.84 5.64 1.41
N VAL A 97 4.42 4.68 0.56
CA VAL A 97 3.06 4.67 -0.02
C VAL A 97 1.99 4.56 1.05
N VAL A 98 2.15 3.60 1.99
CA VAL A 98 1.20 3.39 3.10
C VAL A 98 1.05 4.66 3.94
N LEU A 99 2.16 5.21 4.40
CA LEU A 99 2.15 6.38 5.27
C LEU A 99 1.57 7.59 4.55
N THR A 100 2.03 7.89 3.34
CA THR A 100 1.54 9.04 2.57
C THR A 100 0.04 8.94 2.31
N THR A 101 -0.46 7.75 1.96
CA THR A 101 -1.87 7.53 1.70
C THR A 101 -2.72 7.76 2.96
N ASN A 102 -2.33 7.16 4.09
CA ASN A 102 -3.07 7.32 5.35
C ASN A 102 -2.99 8.75 5.89
N ALA A 103 -1.84 9.42 5.77
CA ALA A 103 -1.68 10.82 6.18
C ALA A 103 -2.56 11.76 5.34
N HIS A 104 -2.60 11.53 4.03
CA HIS A 104 -3.45 12.30 3.13
C HIS A 104 -4.93 12.14 3.51
N VAL A 105 -5.38 10.90 3.79
CA VAL A 105 -6.75 10.65 4.26
C VAL A 105 -7.01 11.37 5.57
N HIS A 106 -6.13 11.23 6.56
CA HIS A 106 -6.28 11.83 7.89
C HIS A 106 -6.39 13.36 7.83
N ARG A 107 -5.51 14.04 7.10
CA ARG A 107 -5.53 15.50 6.97
C ARG A 107 -6.74 15.99 6.19
N THR A 108 -7.13 15.28 5.13
CA THR A 108 -8.33 15.61 4.36
C THR A 108 -9.59 15.51 5.21
N GLU A 109 -9.75 14.45 6.01
CA GLU A 109 -10.89 14.26 6.92
C GLU A 109 -10.92 15.32 8.03
N SER A 110 -9.74 15.75 8.50
CA SER A 110 -9.60 16.78 9.53
C SER A 110 -9.72 18.21 8.99
N GLY A 111 -9.89 18.39 7.66
CA GLY A 111 -9.94 19.70 7.02
C GLY A 111 -8.63 20.47 7.07
N GLN A 112 -7.51 19.77 7.28
CA GLN A 112 -6.17 20.35 7.36
C GLN A 112 -5.50 20.45 5.98
N SER A 113 -4.45 21.27 5.90
CA SER A 113 -3.62 21.36 4.70
C SER A 113 -2.97 20.01 4.37
N VAL A 114 -3.02 19.61 3.10
CA VAL A 114 -2.36 18.41 2.55
C VAL A 114 -1.08 18.76 1.79
N ALA A 115 -0.40 19.88 2.17
CA ALA A 115 0.89 20.21 1.58
C ALA A 115 1.93 19.13 1.88
N VAL A 116 2.85 18.88 0.94
CA VAL A 116 3.86 17.81 1.06
C VAL A 116 4.72 17.96 2.32
N ALA A 117 5.06 19.19 2.70
CA ALA A 117 5.84 19.46 3.90
C ALA A 117 5.10 19.03 5.18
N ASP A 118 3.81 19.37 5.26
CA ASP A 118 2.97 19.03 6.40
C ASP A 118 2.76 17.52 6.52
N LEU A 119 2.57 16.84 5.38
CA LEU A 119 2.50 15.38 5.33
C LEU A 119 3.81 14.76 5.84
N TRP A 120 4.97 15.27 5.42
CA TRP A 120 6.26 14.77 5.84
C TRP A 120 6.49 14.86 7.36
N GLU A 121 6.04 15.92 7.99
CA GLU A 121 6.09 16.06 9.46
C GLU A 121 5.28 14.98 10.17
N ASP A 122 4.09 14.63 9.66
CA ASP A 122 3.26 13.57 10.22
C ASP A 122 3.86 12.17 10.02
N LEU A 123 4.56 11.96 8.90
CA LEU A 123 5.10 10.64 8.54
C LEU A 123 6.37 10.30 9.32
N ARG A 124 7.26 11.29 9.47
CA ARG A 124 8.61 11.11 10.02
C ARG A 124 8.65 10.31 11.33
N PRO A 125 7.81 10.59 12.34
CA PRO A 125 7.84 9.85 13.61
C PRO A 125 7.33 8.41 13.49
N LEU A 126 6.58 8.09 12.43
CA LEU A 126 5.94 6.79 12.22
C LEU A 126 6.76 5.84 11.33
N ILE A 127 7.76 6.34 10.59
CA ILE A 127 8.53 5.56 9.61
C ILE A 127 9.10 4.29 10.25
N GLY A 128 9.83 4.40 11.38
CA GLY A 128 10.45 3.24 12.02
C GLY A 128 9.43 2.20 12.50
N ARG A 129 8.30 2.66 13.05
CA ARG A 129 7.22 1.78 13.50
C ARG A 129 6.57 1.06 12.33
N MET A 130 6.34 1.77 11.23
CA MET A 130 5.74 1.19 10.03
C MET A 130 6.69 0.20 9.34
N ILE A 131 7.99 0.47 9.29
CA ILE A 131 8.99 -0.49 8.80
C ILE A 131 8.95 -1.77 9.64
N GLY A 132 9.00 -1.64 10.97
CA GLY A 132 8.93 -2.78 11.88
C GLY A 132 7.66 -3.60 11.69
N PHE A 133 6.50 -2.95 11.58
CA PHE A 133 5.23 -3.62 11.32
C PHE A 133 5.23 -4.32 9.95
N THR A 134 5.69 -3.64 8.89
CA THR A 134 5.74 -4.21 7.53
C THR A 134 6.64 -5.44 7.48
N LEU A 135 7.83 -5.38 8.06
CA LEU A 135 8.77 -6.51 8.10
C LEU A 135 8.17 -7.71 8.84
N LEU A 136 7.63 -7.47 10.03
CA LEU A 136 7.08 -8.54 10.85
C LEU A 136 5.83 -9.16 10.22
N MET A 137 4.94 -8.34 9.67
CA MET A 137 3.79 -8.80 8.90
C MET A 137 4.23 -9.66 7.70
N SER A 138 5.24 -9.21 6.95
CA SER A 138 5.74 -9.93 5.78
C SER A 138 6.31 -11.31 6.17
N ILE A 139 7.08 -11.38 7.25
CA ILE A 139 7.65 -12.64 7.75
C ILE A 139 6.54 -13.60 8.18
N ILE A 140 5.60 -13.12 8.99
CA ILE A 140 4.52 -13.96 9.52
C ILE A 140 3.62 -14.47 8.39
N THR A 141 3.26 -13.60 7.44
CA THR A 141 2.44 -13.99 6.29
C THR A 141 3.18 -14.98 5.40
N LEU A 142 4.47 -14.74 5.13
CA LEU A 142 5.31 -15.64 4.33
C LEU A 142 5.41 -17.03 4.97
N VAL A 143 5.75 -17.09 6.26
CA VAL A 143 5.81 -18.36 7.01
C VAL A 143 4.45 -19.05 7.02
N GLY A 144 3.37 -18.30 7.27
CA GLY A 144 2.01 -18.84 7.25
C GLY A 144 1.63 -19.43 5.91
N CYS A 145 1.94 -18.73 4.79
CA CYS A 145 1.65 -19.21 3.44
C CYS A 145 2.55 -20.39 3.04
N THR A 146 3.80 -20.44 3.52
CA THR A 146 4.73 -21.55 3.21
C THR A 146 4.34 -22.82 3.94
N LEU A 147 3.91 -22.73 5.19
CA LEU A 147 3.50 -23.89 5.99
C LEU A 147 2.11 -24.38 5.56
N LEU A 148 1.14 -23.48 5.46
CA LEU A 148 -0.23 -23.77 5.07
C LEU A 148 -0.84 -22.53 4.41
N LEU A 149 -1.19 -22.61 3.14
CA LEU A 149 -1.71 -21.49 2.36
C LEU A 149 -2.92 -20.80 3.01
N LEU A 150 -3.88 -21.57 3.53
CA LEU A 150 -5.11 -21.03 4.11
C LEU A 150 -4.86 -20.22 5.41
N PRO A 151 -4.11 -20.71 6.41
CA PRO A 151 -3.75 -19.91 7.57
C PRO A 151 -2.94 -18.65 7.21
N GLY A 152 -2.02 -18.74 6.25
CA GLY A 152 -1.26 -17.58 5.77
C GLY A 152 -2.17 -16.51 5.16
N LEU A 153 -3.13 -16.92 4.32
CA LEU A 153 -4.13 -16.03 3.74
C LEU A 153 -5.01 -15.39 4.83
N TYR A 154 -5.46 -16.19 5.80
CA TYR A 154 -6.24 -15.69 6.93
C TYR A 154 -5.50 -14.57 7.68
N ILE A 155 -4.27 -14.85 8.08
CA ILE A 155 -3.43 -13.90 8.82
C ILE A 155 -3.12 -12.67 7.97
N GLY A 156 -2.83 -12.83 6.68
CA GLY A 156 -2.59 -11.72 5.76
C GLY A 156 -3.74 -10.74 5.68
N VAL A 157 -4.98 -11.24 5.59
CA VAL A 157 -6.19 -10.41 5.61
C VAL A 157 -6.36 -9.70 6.95
N VAL A 158 -6.16 -10.39 8.06
CA VAL A 158 -6.25 -9.79 9.40
C VAL A 158 -5.23 -8.68 9.57
N LEU A 159 -3.96 -8.94 9.25
CA LEU A 159 -2.88 -7.97 9.43
C LEU A 159 -2.90 -6.81 8.42
N SER A 160 -3.63 -6.93 7.31
CA SER A 160 -3.75 -5.84 6.35
C SER A 160 -4.30 -4.55 6.98
N THR A 161 -5.26 -4.65 7.91
CA THR A 161 -5.81 -3.51 8.64
C THR A 161 -4.81 -2.88 9.61
N GLY A 162 -3.77 -3.60 9.98
CA GLY A 162 -2.73 -3.11 10.88
C GLY A 162 -1.95 -1.91 10.33
N PHE A 163 -1.90 -1.73 9.02
CA PHE A 163 -1.33 -0.53 8.40
C PHE A 163 -2.11 0.74 8.80
N ALA A 164 -3.43 0.67 8.74
CA ALA A 164 -4.30 1.77 9.15
C ALA A 164 -4.25 1.96 10.67
N ILE A 165 -4.37 0.88 11.45
CA ILE A 165 -4.30 0.92 12.93
C ILE A 165 -2.98 1.56 13.39
N THR A 166 -1.84 1.15 12.83
CA THR A 166 -0.52 1.69 13.18
C THR A 166 -0.45 3.20 12.94
N TYR A 167 -1.09 3.70 11.87
CA TYR A 167 -1.12 5.12 11.54
C TYR A 167 -2.11 5.89 12.42
N PHE A 168 -3.38 5.48 12.44
CA PHE A 168 -4.47 6.23 13.09
C PHE A 168 -4.46 6.11 14.62
N GLU A 169 -4.17 4.93 15.16
CA GLU A 169 -4.17 4.69 16.60
C GLU A 169 -2.77 4.87 17.24
N LYS A 170 -1.71 4.99 16.42
CA LYS A 170 -0.30 5.15 16.88
C LYS A 170 0.10 4.11 17.93
N SER A 171 -0.49 2.93 17.88
CA SER A 171 -0.36 1.87 18.86
C SER A 171 0.99 1.13 18.76
N SER A 172 1.39 0.42 19.83
CA SER A 172 2.54 -0.48 19.81
C SER A 172 2.24 -1.71 18.96
N PHE A 173 3.27 -2.45 18.54
CA PHE A 173 3.08 -3.64 17.70
C PHE A 173 2.11 -4.66 18.32
N GLY A 174 2.29 -5.01 19.61
CA GLY A 174 1.40 -5.96 20.29
C GLY A 174 -0.05 -5.48 20.39
N ALA A 175 -0.27 -4.19 20.65
CA ALA A 175 -1.61 -3.60 20.65
C ALA A 175 -2.21 -3.62 19.24
N THR A 176 -1.43 -3.27 18.20
CA THR A 176 -1.87 -3.36 16.80
C THR A 176 -2.27 -4.79 16.43
N TRP A 177 -1.47 -5.79 16.84
CA TRP A 177 -1.75 -7.21 16.62
C TRP A 177 -3.11 -7.61 17.19
N THR A 178 -3.31 -7.39 18.49
CA THR A 178 -4.58 -7.70 19.15
C THR A 178 -5.75 -6.96 18.52
N ARG A 179 -5.56 -5.69 18.16
CA ARG A 179 -6.56 -4.85 17.54
C ARG A 179 -6.99 -5.35 16.17
N CYS A 180 -6.04 -5.80 15.32
CA CYS A 180 -6.35 -6.40 14.02
C CYS A 180 -7.31 -7.59 14.16
N PHE A 181 -7.02 -8.50 15.08
CA PHE A 181 -7.86 -9.68 15.30
C PHE A 181 -9.22 -9.31 15.86
N SER A 182 -9.30 -8.36 16.80
CA SER A 182 -10.57 -7.94 17.39
C SER A 182 -11.50 -7.26 16.39
N LEU A 183 -10.97 -6.40 15.50
CA LEU A 183 -11.77 -5.69 14.50
C LEU A 183 -12.29 -6.60 13.38
N ILE A 184 -11.52 -7.62 12.98
CA ILE A 184 -11.88 -8.47 11.83
C ILE A 184 -12.71 -9.69 12.23
N ARG A 185 -12.73 -10.08 13.50
CA ARG A 185 -13.29 -11.35 13.99
C ARG A 185 -14.63 -11.75 13.33
N ASP A 186 -15.60 -10.84 13.30
CA ASP A 186 -16.93 -11.12 12.77
C ASP A 186 -17.12 -10.67 11.31
N ASN A 187 -16.11 -10.01 10.72
CA ASN A 187 -16.16 -9.40 9.40
C ASN A 187 -15.09 -9.92 8.44
N TRP A 188 -14.48 -11.08 8.74
CA TRP A 188 -13.35 -11.59 7.96
C TRP A 188 -13.71 -11.83 6.49
N TRP A 189 -14.80 -12.52 6.21
CA TRP A 189 -15.23 -12.82 4.83
C TRP A 189 -15.57 -11.56 4.04
N SER A 190 -16.22 -10.58 4.68
CA SER A 190 -16.52 -9.30 4.06
C SER A 190 -15.25 -8.52 3.75
N THR A 191 -14.27 -8.53 4.65
CA THR A 191 -12.97 -7.89 4.46
C THR A 191 -12.16 -8.59 3.37
N PHE A 192 -12.09 -9.91 3.40
CA PHE A 192 -11.41 -10.71 2.38
C PHE A 192 -11.98 -10.44 0.98
N GLY A 193 -13.30 -10.56 0.81
CA GLY A 193 -13.96 -10.34 -0.47
C GLY A 193 -13.73 -8.92 -0.99
N TYR A 194 -13.82 -7.92 -0.12
CA TYR A 194 -13.56 -6.52 -0.47
C TYR A 194 -12.11 -6.29 -0.92
N LEU A 195 -11.13 -6.76 -0.13
CA LEU A 195 -9.72 -6.61 -0.47
C LEU A 195 -9.34 -7.40 -1.73
N LEU A 196 -9.95 -8.58 -1.94
CA LEU A 196 -9.74 -9.38 -3.14
C LEU A 196 -10.20 -8.62 -4.40
N VAL A 197 -11.39 -8.03 -4.38
CA VAL A 197 -11.89 -7.23 -5.51
C VAL A 197 -10.99 -6.01 -5.74
N MET A 198 -10.62 -5.28 -4.68
CA MET A 198 -9.72 -4.14 -4.81
C MET A 198 -8.34 -4.54 -5.32
N LEU A 199 -7.80 -5.68 -4.90
CA LEU A 199 -6.56 -6.24 -5.41
C LEU A 199 -6.65 -6.56 -6.91
N ILE A 200 -7.73 -7.21 -7.35
CA ILE A 200 -7.95 -7.51 -8.77
C ILE A 200 -7.97 -6.21 -9.59
N ILE A 201 -8.68 -5.18 -9.14
CA ILE A 201 -8.73 -3.89 -9.80
C ILE A 201 -7.33 -3.26 -9.89
N VAL A 202 -6.57 -3.24 -8.78
CA VAL A 202 -5.20 -2.71 -8.72
C VAL A 202 -4.26 -3.49 -9.65
N VAL A 203 -4.38 -4.81 -9.71
CA VAL A 203 -3.60 -5.66 -10.61
C VAL A 203 -3.92 -5.34 -12.07
N ILE A 204 -5.20 -5.26 -12.44
CA ILE A 204 -5.62 -4.95 -13.83
C ILE A 204 -5.08 -3.58 -14.26
N ILE A 205 -5.25 -2.54 -13.44
CA ILE A 205 -4.72 -1.20 -13.73
C ILE A 205 -3.19 -1.22 -13.78
N GLY A 206 -2.56 -1.97 -12.86
CA GLY A 206 -1.10 -2.11 -12.75
C GLY A 206 -0.45 -2.83 -13.94
N LEU A 207 -1.18 -3.72 -14.62
CA LEU A 207 -0.68 -4.40 -15.82
C LEU A 207 -0.20 -3.42 -16.90
N VAL A 208 -0.88 -2.28 -17.07
CA VAL A 208 -0.48 -1.24 -18.04
C VAL A 208 0.98 -0.82 -17.84
N PHE A 209 1.42 -0.74 -16.59
CA PHE A 209 2.78 -0.31 -16.22
C PHE A 209 3.81 -1.44 -16.23
N THR A 210 3.38 -2.69 -16.07
CA THR A 210 4.29 -3.84 -16.00
C THR A 210 4.42 -4.60 -17.33
N LEU A 211 3.47 -4.42 -18.25
CA LEU A 211 3.48 -5.08 -19.56
C LEU A 211 4.78 -4.86 -20.35
N PRO A 212 5.37 -3.63 -20.46
CA PRO A 212 6.56 -3.44 -21.26
C PRO A 212 7.76 -4.26 -20.76
N SER A 213 7.97 -4.30 -19.43
CA SER A 213 9.05 -5.08 -18.83
C SER A 213 8.78 -6.59 -18.88
N GLY A 214 7.53 -7.01 -18.72
CA GLY A 214 7.09 -8.40 -18.81
C GLY A 214 7.27 -8.98 -20.22
N LEU A 215 6.87 -8.24 -21.24
CA LEU A 215 7.04 -8.61 -22.64
C LEU A 215 8.53 -8.77 -22.99
N PHE A 216 9.37 -7.85 -22.55
CA PHE A 216 10.82 -7.97 -22.75
C PHE A 216 11.38 -9.22 -22.06
N GLY A 217 11.01 -9.48 -20.83
CA GLY A 217 11.43 -10.69 -20.12
C GLY A 217 11.04 -11.96 -20.87
N PHE A 218 9.82 -12.01 -21.41
CA PHE A 218 9.35 -13.11 -22.24
C PHE A 218 10.15 -13.24 -23.56
N MET A 219 10.35 -12.14 -24.29
CA MET A 219 11.10 -12.13 -25.55
C MET A 219 12.58 -12.53 -25.34
N SER A 220 13.17 -12.10 -24.23
CA SER A 220 14.53 -12.48 -23.83
C SER A 220 14.62 -13.98 -23.52
N ALA A 221 13.69 -14.51 -22.73
CA ALA A 221 13.61 -15.94 -22.40
C ALA A 221 13.38 -16.81 -23.64
N ALA A 222 12.58 -16.32 -24.60
CA ALA A 222 12.32 -16.97 -25.89
C ALA A 222 13.48 -16.82 -26.90
N LYS A 223 14.60 -16.18 -26.53
CA LYS A 223 15.75 -15.91 -27.42
C LYS A 223 15.39 -15.12 -28.70
N LEU A 224 14.33 -14.30 -28.62
CA LEU A 224 13.85 -13.48 -29.73
C LEU A 224 14.59 -12.13 -29.84
N LEU A 225 15.40 -11.78 -28.83
CA LEU A 225 16.17 -10.53 -28.80
C LEU A 225 17.66 -10.83 -29.06
N PRO A 226 18.32 -10.10 -29.97
CA PRO A 226 19.75 -10.20 -30.18
C PRO A 226 20.49 -9.42 -29.07
N GLY A 227 21.52 -10.06 -28.50
CA GLY A 227 22.47 -9.40 -27.58
C GLY A 227 22.30 -9.71 -26.10
N SER A 228 23.39 -9.51 -25.34
CA SER A 228 23.52 -9.89 -23.93
C SER A 228 23.32 -8.73 -22.96
N GLY A 229 22.83 -7.56 -23.41
CA GLY A 229 22.68 -6.37 -22.58
C GLY A 229 21.24 -5.88 -22.48
N LEU A 230 20.90 -5.25 -21.33
CA LEU A 230 19.63 -4.53 -21.18
C LEU A 230 19.69 -3.23 -21.99
N PRO A 231 18.80 -3.03 -22.97
CA PRO A 231 18.75 -1.78 -23.68
C PRO A 231 18.25 -0.66 -22.75
N LEU A 232 18.75 0.56 -22.94
CA LEU A 232 18.43 1.73 -22.10
C LEU A 232 16.91 1.97 -21.98
N TRP A 233 16.17 1.76 -23.06
CA TRP A 233 14.71 1.92 -23.05
C TRP A 233 14.01 0.99 -22.06
N LEU A 234 14.55 -0.20 -21.82
CA LEU A 234 13.98 -1.15 -20.84
C LEU A 234 14.20 -0.69 -19.40
N ILE A 235 15.38 -0.12 -19.11
CA ILE A 235 15.65 0.48 -17.79
C ILE A 235 14.66 1.62 -17.53
N ILE A 236 14.42 2.45 -18.54
CA ILE A 236 13.43 3.53 -18.46
C ILE A 236 12.02 2.95 -18.26
N ALA A 237 11.61 1.97 -19.05
CA ALA A 237 10.31 1.32 -18.95
C ALA A 237 10.10 0.66 -17.56
N ASN A 238 11.11 -0.02 -17.04
CA ASN A 238 11.09 -0.60 -15.70
C ASN A 238 10.95 0.48 -14.61
N THR A 239 11.67 1.59 -14.75
CA THR A 239 11.58 2.72 -13.82
C THR A 239 10.18 3.33 -13.81
N ILE A 240 9.61 3.61 -14.98
CA ILE A 240 8.23 4.11 -15.12
C ILE A 240 7.24 3.09 -14.56
N GLY A 241 7.47 1.80 -14.84
CA GLY A 241 6.65 0.71 -14.32
C GLY A 241 6.62 0.64 -12.80
N LEU A 242 7.76 0.76 -12.15
CA LEU A 242 7.87 0.71 -10.69
C LEU A 242 7.23 1.94 -10.02
N ILE A 243 7.46 3.13 -10.58
CA ILE A 243 6.81 4.35 -10.07
C ILE A 243 5.30 4.25 -10.26
N GLY A 244 4.83 3.89 -11.46
CA GLY A 244 3.41 3.72 -11.75
C GLY A 244 2.74 2.69 -10.83
N ARG A 245 3.40 1.56 -10.58
CA ARG A 245 2.92 0.53 -9.65
C ARG A 245 2.85 1.04 -8.21
N ALA A 246 3.85 1.80 -7.75
CA ALA A 246 3.83 2.40 -6.42
C ALA A 246 2.64 3.37 -6.26
N LEU A 247 2.36 4.19 -7.28
CA LEU A 247 1.22 5.10 -7.29
C LEU A 247 -0.12 4.34 -7.24
N ILE A 248 -0.26 3.27 -8.04
CA ILE A 248 -1.49 2.48 -8.10
C ILE A 248 -1.72 1.68 -6.80
N ASN A 249 -0.66 1.22 -6.14
CA ASN A 249 -0.78 0.55 -4.85
C ASN A 249 -1.42 1.44 -3.77
N SER A 250 -1.37 2.77 -3.91
CA SER A 250 -2.09 3.67 -2.99
C SER A 250 -3.60 3.42 -2.98
N ILE A 251 -4.18 2.94 -4.08
CA ILE A 251 -5.61 2.56 -4.18
C ILE A 251 -5.92 1.42 -3.20
N LEU A 252 -5.04 0.43 -3.09
CA LEU A 252 -5.21 -0.68 -2.15
C LEU A 252 -5.11 -0.19 -0.69
N TYR A 253 -4.19 0.73 -0.39
CA TYR A 253 -4.06 1.28 0.96
C TYR A 253 -5.21 2.24 1.32
N LEU A 254 -5.77 2.97 0.35
CA LEU A 254 -7.03 3.68 0.53
C LEU A 254 -8.16 2.69 0.86
N ALA A 255 -8.24 1.57 0.14
CA ALA A 255 -9.23 0.55 0.42
C ALA A 255 -9.10 0.00 1.85
N VAL A 256 -7.87 -0.28 2.30
CA VAL A 256 -7.59 -0.70 3.68
C VAL A 256 -8.01 0.37 4.69
N ALA A 257 -7.71 1.64 4.44
CA ALA A 257 -8.10 2.75 5.33
C ALA A 257 -9.63 2.88 5.44
N PHE A 258 -10.36 2.83 4.33
CA PHE A 258 -11.83 2.87 4.35
C PHE A 258 -12.45 1.63 4.98
N GLN A 259 -11.84 0.43 4.80
CA GLN A 259 -12.28 -0.78 5.50
C GLN A 259 -12.04 -0.66 7.01
N TYR A 260 -10.88 -0.17 7.42
CA TYR A 260 -10.60 0.11 8.83
C TYR A 260 -11.64 1.06 9.42
N GLY A 261 -11.91 2.21 8.78
CA GLY A 261 -12.91 3.16 9.24
C GLY A 261 -14.32 2.56 9.35
N ASN A 262 -14.70 1.71 8.39
CA ASN A 262 -15.98 0.99 8.43
C ASN A 262 -16.04 -0.01 9.59
N LEU A 263 -14.97 -0.77 9.86
CA LEU A 263 -14.91 -1.74 10.95
C LEU A 263 -14.95 -1.06 12.32
N VAL A 264 -14.21 0.04 12.50
CA VAL A 264 -14.23 0.85 13.72
C VAL A 264 -15.62 1.43 13.95
N GLU A 265 -16.27 1.97 12.91
CA GLU A 265 -17.63 2.50 13.04
C GLU A 265 -18.66 1.41 13.38
N GLN A 266 -18.48 0.18 12.87
CA GLN A 266 -19.36 -0.94 13.24
C GLN A 266 -19.21 -1.39 14.69
N SER A 267 -17.97 -1.37 15.20
CA SER A 267 -17.67 -1.85 16.56
C SER A 267 -17.84 -0.77 17.64
N GLU A 268 -17.58 0.50 17.34
CA GLU A 268 -17.45 1.57 18.32
C GLU A 268 -18.46 2.72 18.13
N ASN A 269 -19.19 2.77 16.98
CA ASN A 269 -20.15 3.84 16.67
C ASN A 269 -19.57 5.27 16.86
N VAL A 270 -18.35 5.49 16.37
CA VAL A 270 -17.59 6.76 16.56
C VAL A 270 -18.36 7.97 16.06
N SER A 271 -19.10 7.84 14.96
CA SER A 271 -19.93 8.92 14.42
C SER A 271 -21.05 9.33 15.37
N LEU A 272 -21.67 8.39 16.08
CA LEU A 272 -22.71 8.65 17.05
C LEU A 272 -22.16 9.42 18.28
N TYR A 273 -21.00 8.97 18.81
CA TYR A 273 -20.35 9.68 19.92
C TYR A 273 -19.94 11.10 19.55
N SER A 274 -19.43 11.30 18.33
CA SER A 274 -19.07 12.64 17.86
C SER A 274 -20.31 13.54 17.72
N ALA A 275 -21.43 13.02 17.24
CA ALA A 275 -22.68 13.75 17.12
C ALA A 275 -23.24 14.15 18.50
N ILE A 276 -23.20 13.24 19.49
CA ILE A 276 -23.64 13.51 20.86
C ILE A 276 -22.81 14.63 21.50
N ASN A 277 -21.49 14.58 21.35
CA ASN A 277 -20.59 15.61 21.87
C ASN A 277 -20.84 16.99 21.23
N THR A 278 -21.22 17.02 19.94
CA THR A 278 -21.53 18.27 19.24
C THR A 278 -22.86 18.90 19.73
N ILE A 279 -23.83 18.07 20.05
CA ILE A 279 -25.11 18.55 20.60
C ILE A 279 -24.89 19.22 21.96
N GLY A 280 -24.01 18.67 22.81
CA GLY A 280 -23.69 19.24 24.13
C GLY A 280 -22.89 20.55 24.10
N THR A 281 -22.26 20.87 22.96
CA THR A 281 -21.40 22.07 22.79
C THR A 281 -22.00 23.13 21.87
N ALA A 282 -23.16 22.87 21.24
CA ALA A 282 -23.82 23.87 20.40
C ALA A 282 -24.23 25.08 21.25
N PRO A 283 -23.80 26.31 20.93
CA PRO A 283 -24.27 27.50 21.62
C PRO A 283 -25.77 27.57 21.43
N THR A 284 -26.51 27.59 22.54
CA THR A 284 -27.94 27.86 22.57
C THR A 284 -28.14 29.21 21.87
N LYS A 285 -28.66 29.22 20.63
CA LYS A 285 -29.12 30.46 20.02
C LYS A 285 -30.10 31.11 21.02
N PRO A 286 -29.93 32.38 21.38
CA PRO A 286 -30.93 33.07 22.21
C PRO A 286 -32.26 32.94 21.49
N ARG A 287 -33.24 32.37 22.18
CA ARG A 287 -34.63 32.34 21.70
C ARG A 287 -35.01 33.79 21.51
N ALA A 288 -35.26 34.23 20.28
CA ALA A 288 -35.85 35.53 20.06
C ALA A 288 -37.14 35.57 20.89
N THR A 289 -37.14 36.34 21.95
CA THR A 289 -38.35 36.71 22.69
C THR A 289 -39.17 37.55 21.73
N ASP A 290 -40.16 36.92 21.12
CA ASP A 290 -41.23 37.61 20.41
C ASP A 290 -42.09 38.29 21.48
N GLU A 291 -41.63 39.46 21.92
CA GLU A 291 -42.48 40.37 22.73
C GLU A 291 -43.39 41.06 21.73
N GLY A 292 -44.60 40.47 21.59
CA GLY A 292 -45.70 41.13 20.90
C GLY A 292 -46.02 42.44 21.60
N GLU A 293 -45.76 43.54 20.90
CA GLU A 293 -46.35 44.82 21.23
C GLU A 293 -47.86 44.74 21.03
N PHE A 294 -48.60 45.02 22.09
CA PHE A 294 -50.02 45.35 22.07
C PHE A 294 -50.22 46.87 21.88
#